data_390a83f5e1ed33e258a1252ac0d31eb0
#
_entry.id   390a83f5e1ed33e258a1252ac0d31eb0
#
_cell.length_a   1.000
_cell.length_b   1.000
_cell.length_c   1.000
_cell.angle_alpha   90.00
_cell.angle_beta   90.00
_cell.angle_gamma   90.00
#
_symmetry.space_group_name_H-M   'P 1'
#
loop_
_entity.id
_entity.type
_entity.pdbx_description
1 polymer ?
#
loop_
_entity_poly.entity_id
_entity_poly.type
_entity_poly.pdbx_seq_one_letter_code
_entity_poly.pdbx_strand_id
1 'polypeptide(L)'
;MHIWEGVALAFQQLVTQKLKSFFSLLGVILGVMFLIVVVTVVEGLDRYIREDLTAQLFGVNTVTLRRSPSVSINESREARREQQRRPRLTFADADALREQIILSAQVGVESRTGSSIVGDNGRTASGVQVLGATPEIFEIRDLDIIEGRAFTAQEDKSGSPVLVIGSETAEKVFEGLEPVGRSVRIRGFPYRVIGVLEERGSLFGESQDNIVIAPARSQIRSITAPRGYVDNIVIQALNPDEL
;
A
#
# COMPACT_ATOMS: atom_id res chain seq x y z
N MET A 1 58.03 -33.17 5.14
CA MET A 1 57.59 -34.35 5.96
C MET A 1 56.84 -33.96 7.22
N HIS A 2 56.78 -32.69 7.61
CA HIS A 2 56.21 -32.26 8.94
C HIS A 2 54.71 -31.98 8.98
N ILE A 3 54.02 -31.88 7.83
CA ILE A 3 52.55 -31.57 7.86
C ILE A 3 51.71 -32.76 8.34
N TRP A 4 52.10 -33.98 7.94
CA TRP A 4 51.39 -35.18 8.34
C TRP A 4 51.54 -35.53 9.81
N GLU A 5 52.70 -35.24 10.42
CA GLU A 5 52.95 -35.42 11.85
C GLU A 5 52.10 -34.41 12.65
N GLY A 6 51.99 -33.16 12.19
CA GLY A 6 51.12 -32.15 12.81
C GLY A 6 49.66 -32.53 12.77
N VAL A 7 49.17 -33.07 11.64
CA VAL A 7 47.77 -33.54 11.49
C VAL A 7 47.50 -34.75 12.43
N ALA A 8 48.46 -35.70 12.51
CA ALA A 8 48.32 -36.87 13.40
C ALA A 8 48.29 -36.47 14.86
N LEU A 9 49.11 -35.52 15.32
CA LEU A 9 49.13 -34.98 16.66
C LEU A 9 47.84 -34.24 16.99
N ALA A 10 47.30 -33.44 16.05
CA ALA A 10 46.02 -32.74 16.21
C ALA A 10 44.86 -33.74 16.38
N PHE A 11 44.84 -34.79 15.58
CA PHE A 11 43.83 -35.87 15.71
C PHE A 11 43.91 -36.62 17.05
N GLN A 12 45.11 -36.93 17.52
CA GLN A 12 45.32 -37.57 18.81
C GLN A 12 44.87 -36.67 19.97
N GLN A 13 45.07 -35.36 19.86
CA GLN A 13 44.62 -34.36 20.85
C GLN A 13 43.10 -34.24 20.90
N LEU A 14 42.42 -34.32 19.75
CA LEU A 14 40.95 -34.35 19.62
C LEU A 14 40.35 -35.57 20.34
N VAL A 15 40.97 -36.75 20.17
CA VAL A 15 40.50 -38.01 20.78
C VAL A 15 40.78 -38.07 22.29
N THR A 16 41.86 -37.44 22.76
CA THR A 16 42.26 -37.41 24.17
C THR A 16 41.41 -36.43 24.99
N GLN A 17 41.01 -35.29 24.39
CA GLN A 17 40.20 -34.24 25.05
C GLN A 17 38.77 -34.22 24.51
N LYS A 18 38.07 -35.32 24.57
CA LYS A 18 36.72 -35.49 23.97
C LYS A 18 35.72 -34.37 24.30
N LEU A 19 35.68 -33.97 25.59
CA LEU A 19 34.74 -32.98 26.07
C LEU A 19 35.02 -31.57 25.48
N LYS A 20 36.29 -31.18 25.41
CA LYS A 20 36.70 -29.91 24.85
C LYS A 20 36.45 -29.85 23.34
N SER A 21 36.79 -30.94 22.65
CA SER A 21 36.52 -31.07 21.20
C SER A 21 35.02 -31.04 20.88
N PHE A 22 34.21 -31.70 21.69
CA PHE A 22 32.74 -31.66 21.55
C PHE A 22 32.17 -30.25 21.69
N PHE A 23 32.55 -29.51 22.74
CA PHE A 23 32.06 -28.16 22.92
C PHE A 23 32.58 -27.20 21.85
N SER A 24 33.83 -27.36 21.39
CA SER A 24 34.35 -26.57 20.28
C SER A 24 33.60 -26.82 19.00
N LEU A 25 33.31 -28.08 18.65
CA LEU A 25 32.54 -28.45 17.47
C LEU A 25 31.07 -27.98 17.58
N LEU A 26 30.46 -28.13 18.76
CA LEU A 26 29.13 -27.63 19.05
C LEU A 26 29.03 -26.09 18.82
N GLY A 27 30.04 -25.37 19.31
CA GLY A 27 30.10 -23.90 19.08
C GLY A 27 30.16 -23.52 17.63
N VAL A 28 30.94 -24.22 16.81
CA VAL A 28 31.03 -24.01 15.37
C VAL A 28 29.70 -24.34 14.69
N ILE A 29 29.09 -25.48 15.03
CA ILE A 29 27.79 -25.88 14.46
C ILE A 29 26.71 -24.87 14.79
N LEU A 30 26.63 -24.43 16.06
CA LEU A 30 25.66 -23.42 16.47
C LEU A 30 25.90 -22.07 15.76
N GLY A 31 27.17 -21.68 15.61
CA GLY A 31 27.53 -20.45 14.89
C GLY A 31 27.12 -20.47 13.43
N VAL A 32 27.41 -21.58 12.73
CA VAL A 32 27.02 -21.75 11.32
C VAL A 32 25.50 -21.85 11.17
N MET A 33 24.84 -22.59 12.07
CA MET A 33 23.38 -22.70 12.06
C MET A 33 22.71 -21.34 12.26
N PHE A 34 23.20 -20.54 13.22
CA PHE A 34 22.69 -19.20 13.44
C PHE A 34 22.90 -18.28 12.22
N LEU A 35 24.08 -18.36 11.59
CA LEU A 35 24.37 -17.60 10.38
C LEU A 35 23.41 -17.96 9.26
N ILE A 36 23.16 -19.25 9.01
CA ILE A 36 22.22 -19.71 7.98
C ILE A 36 20.81 -19.18 8.27
N VAL A 37 20.36 -19.29 9.52
CA VAL A 37 19.02 -18.79 9.91
C VAL A 37 18.91 -17.28 9.64
N VAL A 38 19.91 -16.49 10.04
CA VAL A 38 19.89 -15.04 9.83
C VAL A 38 19.85 -14.71 8.33
N VAL A 39 20.70 -15.33 7.52
CA VAL A 39 20.73 -15.10 6.07
C VAL A 39 19.39 -15.48 5.44
N THR A 40 18.83 -16.65 5.78
CA THR A 40 17.53 -17.09 5.26
C THR A 40 16.39 -16.12 5.61
N VAL A 41 16.37 -15.62 6.86
CA VAL A 41 15.37 -14.65 7.29
C VAL A 41 15.51 -13.33 6.53
N VAL A 42 16.74 -12.83 6.36
CA VAL A 42 17.00 -11.58 5.62
C VAL A 42 16.62 -11.71 4.16
N GLU A 43 17.01 -12.80 3.49
CA GLU A 43 16.65 -13.06 2.09
C GLU A 43 15.14 -13.26 1.91
N GLY A 44 14.50 -13.99 2.84
CA GLY A 44 13.05 -14.17 2.83
C GLY A 44 12.30 -12.85 3.01
N LEU A 45 12.77 -11.98 3.91
CA LEU A 45 12.19 -10.66 4.12
C LEU A 45 12.41 -9.73 2.91
N ASP A 46 13.62 -9.74 2.30
CA ASP A 46 13.89 -8.93 1.10
C ASP A 46 12.99 -9.33 -0.06
N ARG A 47 12.79 -10.64 -0.28
CA ARG A 47 11.88 -11.15 -1.30
C ARG A 47 10.44 -10.74 -1.02
N TYR A 48 9.96 -10.94 0.21
CA TYR A 48 8.61 -10.54 0.63
C TYR A 48 8.35 -9.04 0.41
N ILE A 49 9.32 -8.19 0.76
CA ILE A 49 9.21 -6.73 0.56
C ILE A 49 9.16 -6.38 -0.93
N ARG A 50 9.98 -7.03 -1.76
CA ARG A 50 10.06 -6.68 -3.19
C ARG A 50 8.90 -7.23 -4.01
N GLU A 51 8.49 -8.46 -3.77
CA GLU A 51 7.50 -9.15 -4.59
C GLU A 51 6.08 -8.88 -4.08
N ASP A 52 5.80 -9.11 -2.79
CA ASP A 52 4.44 -9.03 -2.26
C ASP A 52 4.05 -7.62 -1.82
N LEU A 53 4.89 -6.96 -1.00
CA LEU A 53 4.54 -5.65 -0.46
C LEU A 53 4.50 -4.56 -1.52
N THR A 54 5.45 -4.58 -2.46
CA THR A 54 5.51 -3.54 -3.50
C THR A 54 4.31 -3.67 -4.43
N ALA A 55 3.93 -4.89 -4.81
CA ALA A 55 2.76 -5.14 -5.64
C ALA A 55 1.45 -4.71 -4.94
N GLN A 56 1.29 -5.08 -3.66
CA GLN A 56 0.07 -4.75 -2.89
C GLN A 56 -0.08 -3.25 -2.59
N LEU A 57 1.03 -2.54 -2.30
CA LEU A 57 0.98 -1.13 -1.90
C LEU A 57 0.96 -0.17 -3.07
N PHE A 58 1.69 -0.46 -4.12
CA PHE A 58 1.93 0.48 -5.22
C PHE A 58 1.31 0.03 -6.54
N GLY A 59 0.88 -1.23 -6.67
CA GLY A 59 0.49 -1.84 -7.92
C GLY A 59 1.71 -2.28 -8.74
N VAL A 60 1.50 -3.21 -9.66
CA VAL A 60 2.54 -3.71 -10.56
C VAL A 60 2.75 -2.71 -11.70
N ASN A 61 3.98 -2.45 -12.09
CA ASN A 61 4.35 -1.56 -13.21
C ASN A 61 3.78 -0.13 -13.08
N THR A 62 3.85 0.44 -11.87
CA THR A 62 3.29 1.77 -11.60
C THR A 62 4.34 2.81 -11.29
N VAL A 63 4.15 4.00 -11.83
CA VAL A 63 4.89 5.22 -11.47
C VAL A 63 3.92 6.17 -10.76
N THR A 64 4.27 6.59 -9.56
CA THR A 64 3.46 7.54 -8.80
C THR A 64 4.12 8.91 -8.77
N LEU A 65 3.48 9.89 -9.38
CA LEU A 65 3.84 11.29 -9.30
C LEU A 65 3.24 11.88 -8.03
N ARG A 66 4.09 12.42 -7.16
CA ARG A 66 3.68 13.11 -5.92
C ARG A 66 4.57 14.31 -5.65
N ARG A 67 4.01 15.28 -4.94
CA ARG A 67 4.74 16.49 -4.59
C ARG A 67 5.86 16.26 -3.59
N SER A 68 5.64 15.39 -2.63
CA SER A 68 6.58 15.08 -1.54
C SER A 68 6.88 13.58 -1.51
N PRO A 69 8.10 13.17 -1.16
CA PRO A 69 8.42 11.74 -1.01
C PRO A 69 7.56 11.09 0.08
N SER A 70 7.27 9.80 -0.09
CA SER A 70 6.45 9.04 0.86
C SER A 70 7.13 8.80 2.21
N VAL A 71 8.46 8.78 2.22
CA VAL A 71 9.27 8.57 3.41
C VAL A 71 10.33 9.66 3.46
N SER A 72 10.34 10.42 4.54
CA SER A 72 11.32 11.48 4.80
C SER A 72 12.11 11.11 6.06
N ILE A 73 13.26 10.49 5.87
CA ILE A 73 14.18 10.20 6.99
C ILE A 73 15.18 11.35 7.09
N ASN A 74 15.16 12.10 8.18
CA ASN A 74 16.08 13.21 8.47
C ASN A 74 16.13 14.33 7.42
N GLU A 75 14.97 14.87 7.02
CA GLU A 75 14.95 16.03 6.13
C GLU A 75 15.53 17.29 6.76
N SER A 76 16.50 17.89 6.06
CA SER A 76 17.00 19.22 6.40
C SER A 76 15.90 20.28 6.21
N ARG A 77 16.02 21.42 6.92
CA ARG A 77 15.09 22.55 6.75
C ARG A 77 15.07 23.09 5.30
N GLU A 78 16.18 22.95 4.58
CA GLU A 78 16.33 23.37 3.19
C GLU A 78 15.54 22.44 2.26
N ALA A 79 15.63 21.12 2.43
CA ALA A 79 14.87 20.14 1.66
C ALA A 79 13.35 20.35 1.82
N ARG A 80 12.87 20.65 3.02
CA ARG A 80 11.45 21.00 3.27
C ARG A 80 11.01 22.27 2.54
N ARG A 81 11.87 23.31 2.49
CA ARG A 81 11.58 24.55 1.76
C ARG A 81 11.52 24.30 0.25
N GLU A 82 12.41 23.47 -0.26
CA GLU A 82 12.42 23.11 -1.69
C GLU A 82 11.18 22.31 -2.08
N GLN A 83 10.75 21.34 -1.27
CA GLN A 83 9.49 20.62 -1.47
C GLN A 83 8.28 21.55 -1.45
N GLN A 84 8.25 22.54 -0.56
CA GLN A 84 7.16 23.52 -0.50
C GLN A 84 7.10 24.41 -1.77
N ARG A 85 8.20 24.57 -2.48
CA ARG A 85 8.27 25.33 -3.75
C ARG A 85 7.80 24.52 -4.97
N ARG A 86 7.79 23.18 -4.87
CA ARG A 86 7.32 22.32 -5.96
C ARG A 86 5.85 22.64 -6.29
N PRO A 87 5.49 22.70 -7.57
CA PRO A 87 4.10 22.90 -7.95
C PRO A 87 3.21 21.79 -7.37
N ARG A 88 1.97 22.12 -7.13
CA ARG A 88 0.98 21.15 -6.68
C ARG A 88 0.39 20.47 -7.89
N LEU A 89 0.16 19.17 -7.81
CA LEU A 89 -0.50 18.40 -8.85
C LEU A 89 -1.99 18.78 -8.93
N THR A 90 -2.54 18.79 -10.13
CA THR A 90 -3.94 19.10 -10.39
C THR A 90 -4.57 18.03 -11.29
N PHE A 91 -5.90 18.05 -11.41
CA PHE A 91 -6.59 17.20 -12.38
C PHE A 91 -6.19 17.53 -13.83
N ALA A 92 -5.88 18.80 -14.13
CA ALA A 92 -5.42 19.20 -15.45
C ALA A 92 -4.06 18.58 -15.81
N ASP A 93 -3.17 18.41 -14.84
CA ASP A 93 -1.89 17.73 -15.06
C ASP A 93 -2.12 16.25 -15.40
N ALA A 94 -3.07 15.60 -14.74
CA ALA A 94 -3.42 14.21 -15.05
C ALA A 94 -4.06 14.07 -16.44
N ASP A 95 -4.93 15.00 -16.81
CA ASP A 95 -5.55 15.03 -18.14
C ASP A 95 -4.51 15.29 -19.24
N ALA A 96 -3.56 16.21 -19.02
CA ALA A 96 -2.44 16.46 -19.94
C ALA A 96 -1.52 15.23 -20.08
N LEU A 97 -1.27 14.49 -18.98
CA LEU A 97 -0.52 13.25 -19.04
C LEU A 97 -1.23 12.19 -19.87
N ARG A 98 -2.56 12.03 -19.74
CA ARG A 98 -3.34 11.08 -20.56
C ARG A 98 -3.23 11.38 -22.07
N GLU A 99 -3.15 12.65 -22.43
CA GLU A 99 -3.04 13.06 -23.83
C GLU A 99 -1.61 12.94 -24.40
N GLN A 100 -0.60 13.09 -23.55
CA GLN A 100 0.81 13.11 -23.96
C GLN A 100 1.53 11.75 -23.87
N ILE A 101 1.02 10.83 -23.07
CA ILE A 101 1.60 9.49 -22.94
C ILE A 101 1.34 8.73 -24.23
N ILE A 102 2.44 8.35 -24.91
CA ILE A 102 2.42 7.55 -26.16
C ILE A 102 2.30 6.06 -25.84
N LEU A 103 2.67 5.67 -24.63
CA LEU A 103 2.64 4.29 -24.14
C LEU A 103 1.22 3.83 -23.84
N SER A 104 0.97 2.53 -23.93
CA SER A 104 -0.26 1.93 -23.44
C SER A 104 -0.28 1.97 -21.91
N ALA A 105 -0.80 3.05 -21.36
CA ALA A 105 -0.81 3.28 -19.90
C ALA A 105 -2.17 3.78 -19.41
N GLN A 106 -2.50 3.40 -18.18
CA GLN A 106 -3.62 3.96 -17.43
C GLN A 106 -3.13 5.07 -16.51
N VAL A 107 -3.89 6.17 -16.41
CA VAL A 107 -3.57 7.31 -15.54
C VAL A 107 -4.70 7.51 -14.56
N GLY A 108 -4.45 7.21 -13.30
CA GLY A 108 -5.37 7.42 -12.19
C GLY A 108 -4.97 8.61 -11.32
N VAL A 109 -5.95 9.18 -10.64
CA VAL A 109 -5.75 10.25 -9.65
C VAL A 109 -6.27 9.76 -8.31
N GLU A 110 -5.51 10.01 -7.25
CA GLU A 110 -5.95 9.71 -5.88
C GLU A 110 -5.55 10.80 -4.91
N SER A 111 -6.42 11.04 -3.93
CA SER A 111 -6.15 11.92 -2.80
C SER A 111 -6.77 11.33 -1.54
N ARG A 112 -6.02 11.34 -0.43
CA ARG A 112 -6.37 10.64 0.80
C ARG A 112 -6.56 11.60 1.96
N THR A 113 -7.50 11.27 2.84
CA THR A 113 -7.68 11.93 4.14
C THR A 113 -8.29 10.98 5.14
N GLY A 114 -8.08 11.22 6.42
CA GLY A 114 -8.79 10.51 7.49
C GLY A 114 -10.10 11.22 7.84
N SER A 115 -11.16 10.46 8.05
CA SER A 115 -12.44 10.98 8.54
C SER A 115 -13.21 9.92 9.32
N SER A 116 -14.27 10.35 9.99
CA SER A 116 -15.32 9.45 10.49
C SER A 116 -16.47 9.41 9.49
N ILE A 117 -17.10 8.27 9.36
CA ILE A 117 -18.31 8.09 8.55
C ILE A 117 -19.47 7.63 9.43
N VAL A 118 -20.67 8.05 9.06
CA VAL A 118 -21.89 7.73 9.80
C VAL A 118 -22.87 7.04 8.86
N GLY A 119 -23.32 5.85 9.21
CA GLY A 119 -24.34 5.11 8.46
C GLY A 119 -25.73 5.71 8.61
N ASP A 120 -26.65 5.25 7.78
CA ASP A 120 -28.07 5.61 7.84
C ASP A 120 -28.77 5.11 9.12
N ASN A 121 -28.20 4.11 9.77
CA ASN A 121 -28.62 3.57 11.07
C ASN A 121 -28.04 4.36 12.27
N GLY A 122 -27.26 5.43 12.02
CA GLY A 122 -26.62 6.26 13.05
C GLY A 122 -25.31 5.70 13.61
N ARG A 123 -24.86 4.51 13.20
CA ARG A 123 -23.57 3.96 13.63
C ARG A 123 -22.42 4.72 12.98
N THR A 124 -21.33 4.84 13.72
CA THR A 124 -20.16 5.61 13.28
C THR A 124 -18.93 4.72 13.24
N ALA A 125 -18.21 4.75 12.12
CA ALA A 125 -16.85 4.24 12.03
C ALA A 125 -15.87 5.42 12.08
N SER A 126 -14.88 5.32 12.96
CA SER A 126 -13.83 6.33 13.14
C SER A 126 -12.52 5.86 12.56
N GLY A 127 -11.63 6.81 12.22
CA GLY A 127 -10.31 6.49 11.66
C GLY A 127 -10.38 5.90 10.25
N VAL A 128 -11.49 6.11 9.54
CA VAL A 128 -11.68 5.60 8.19
C VAL A 128 -10.81 6.38 7.21
N GLN A 129 -10.06 5.66 6.38
CA GLN A 129 -9.34 6.26 5.26
C GLN A 129 -10.33 6.61 4.15
N VAL A 130 -10.42 7.88 3.84
CA VAL A 130 -11.30 8.39 2.78
C VAL A 130 -10.44 8.70 1.56
N LEU A 131 -10.69 7.99 0.47
CA LEU A 131 -9.98 8.11 -0.80
C LEU A 131 -10.91 8.75 -1.84
N GLY A 132 -10.53 9.93 -2.33
CA GLY A 132 -11.09 10.49 -3.56
C GLY A 132 -10.28 9.98 -4.75
N ALA A 133 -10.87 9.17 -5.62
CA ALA A 133 -10.15 8.49 -6.69
C ALA A 133 -10.88 8.59 -8.04
N THR A 134 -10.12 8.46 -9.12
CA THR A 134 -10.70 8.17 -10.44
C THR A 134 -10.87 6.66 -10.63
N PRO A 135 -11.76 6.19 -11.52
CA PRO A 135 -12.09 4.75 -11.64
C PRO A 135 -10.90 3.86 -11.94
N GLU A 136 -9.91 4.36 -12.66
CA GLU A 136 -8.70 3.61 -13.04
C GLU A 136 -7.92 3.11 -11.81
N ILE A 137 -8.11 3.75 -10.65
CA ILE A 137 -7.43 3.36 -9.41
C ILE A 137 -7.86 1.96 -8.94
N PHE A 138 -9.08 1.51 -9.25
CA PHE A 138 -9.50 0.16 -8.89
C PHE A 138 -8.63 -0.89 -9.58
N GLU A 139 -8.34 -0.74 -10.86
CA GLU A 139 -7.47 -1.64 -11.61
C GLU A 139 -5.98 -1.44 -11.24
N ILE A 140 -5.52 -0.19 -11.17
CA ILE A 140 -4.12 0.15 -10.84
C ILE A 140 -3.71 -0.39 -9.46
N ARG A 141 -4.63 -0.42 -8.50
CA ARG A 141 -4.39 -0.87 -7.11
C ARG A 141 -4.88 -2.28 -6.84
N ASP A 142 -5.36 -2.97 -7.87
CA ASP A 142 -5.90 -4.33 -7.74
C ASP A 142 -6.95 -4.41 -6.62
N LEU A 143 -7.97 -3.55 -6.73
CA LEU A 143 -9.04 -3.43 -5.74
C LEU A 143 -10.26 -4.20 -6.22
N ASP A 144 -10.35 -5.45 -5.81
CA ASP A 144 -11.47 -6.32 -6.16
C ASP A 144 -12.74 -5.95 -5.40
N ILE A 145 -13.87 -6.10 -6.06
CA ILE A 145 -15.20 -5.82 -5.51
C ILE A 145 -15.97 -7.13 -5.40
N ILE A 146 -16.32 -7.49 -4.17
CA ILE A 146 -17.06 -8.73 -3.89
C ILE A 146 -18.58 -8.56 -3.99
N GLU A 147 -19.08 -7.35 -3.76
CA GLU A 147 -20.50 -7.04 -3.85
C GLU A 147 -20.70 -5.71 -4.60
N GLY A 148 -21.68 -5.67 -5.49
CA GLY A 148 -22.00 -4.45 -6.23
C GLY A 148 -21.04 -4.16 -7.37
N ARG A 149 -20.56 -2.91 -7.48
CA ARG A 149 -19.68 -2.46 -8.59
C ARG A 149 -18.82 -1.24 -8.22
N ALA A 150 -17.78 -1.01 -8.99
CA ALA A 150 -17.05 0.26 -9.01
C ALA A 150 -17.92 1.39 -9.61
N PHE A 151 -17.54 2.64 -9.33
CA PHE A 151 -18.10 3.78 -10.04
C PHE A 151 -17.42 3.95 -11.41
N THR A 152 -18.16 4.54 -12.33
CA THR A 152 -17.74 4.75 -13.71
C THR A 152 -17.04 6.10 -13.90
N ALA A 153 -16.34 6.28 -15.02
CA ALA A 153 -15.75 7.56 -15.42
C ALA A 153 -16.81 8.68 -15.55
N GLN A 154 -18.03 8.34 -15.94
CA GLN A 154 -19.14 9.30 -16.01
C GLN A 154 -19.60 9.73 -14.61
N GLU A 155 -19.66 8.80 -13.64
CA GLU A 155 -19.99 9.11 -12.25
C GLU A 155 -18.91 9.99 -11.59
N ASP A 156 -17.62 9.76 -11.91
CA ASP A 156 -16.56 10.65 -11.46
C ASP A 156 -16.66 12.05 -12.09
N LYS A 157 -16.81 12.13 -13.42
CA LYS A 157 -16.93 13.41 -14.14
C LYS A 157 -18.11 14.24 -13.65
N SER A 158 -19.25 13.59 -13.37
CA SER A 158 -20.45 14.27 -12.85
C SER A 158 -20.37 14.56 -11.35
N GLY A 159 -19.37 14.04 -10.64
CA GLY A 159 -19.26 14.20 -9.20
C GLY A 159 -20.37 13.48 -8.44
N SER A 160 -20.84 12.33 -8.93
CA SER A 160 -21.93 11.56 -8.34
C SER A 160 -21.65 11.20 -6.88
N PRO A 161 -22.66 11.32 -5.98
CA PRO A 161 -22.50 11.00 -4.56
C PRO A 161 -22.63 9.49 -4.30
N VAL A 162 -21.73 8.72 -4.88
CA VAL A 162 -21.61 7.26 -4.70
C VAL A 162 -20.26 6.91 -4.11
N LEU A 163 -20.17 5.76 -3.46
CA LEU A 163 -18.89 5.25 -2.95
C LEU A 163 -18.84 3.73 -2.92
N VAL A 164 -17.61 3.21 -2.90
CA VAL A 164 -17.29 1.82 -2.57
C VAL A 164 -16.70 1.79 -1.16
N ILE A 165 -17.10 0.82 -0.35
CA ILE A 165 -16.73 0.71 1.05
C ILE A 165 -15.83 -0.52 1.25
N GLY A 166 -14.81 -0.43 2.10
CA GLY A 166 -13.99 -1.57 2.51
C GLY A 166 -14.74 -2.47 3.49
N SER A 167 -14.38 -3.75 3.53
CA SER A 167 -15.06 -4.79 4.32
C SER A 167 -15.15 -4.44 5.80
N GLU A 168 -14.07 -4.03 6.45
CA GLU A 168 -14.06 -3.64 7.86
C GLU A 168 -14.94 -2.40 8.14
N THR A 169 -14.90 -1.43 7.23
CA THR A 169 -15.74 -0.24 7.37
C THR A 169 -17.23 -0.59 7.23
N ALA A 170 -17.56 -1.47 6.28
CA ALA A 170 -18.92 -1.96 6.08
C ALA A 170 -19.42 -2.69 7.34
N GLU A 171 -18.62 -3.57 7.92
CA GLU A 171 -18.97 -4.29 9.15
C GLU A 171 -19.19 -3.32 10.32
N LYS A 172 -18.30 -2.35 10.53
CA LYS A 172 -18.42 -1.35 11.62
C LYS A 172 -19.68 -0.49 11.49
N VAL A 173 -20.05 -0.11 10.27
CA VAL A 173 -21.19 0.79 10.02
C VAL A 173 -22.50 0.04 9.95
N PHE A 174 -22.54 -1.12 9.33
CA PHE A 174 -23.78 -1.83 9.02
C PHE A 174 -24.02 -3.10 9.83
N GLU A 175 -23.00 -3.65 10.53
CA GLU A 175 -23.14 -4.78 11.48
C GLU A 175 -23.94 -5.96 10.90
N GLY A 176 -23.43 -6.55 9.81
CA GLY A 176 -24.05 -7.71 9.16
C GLY A 176 -25.29 -7.40 8.30
N LEU A 177 -25.63 -6.11 8.14
CA LEU A 177 -26.65 -5.70 7.16
C LEU A 177 -26.00 -5.51 5.80
N GLU A 178 -26.74 -5.80 4.72
CA GLU A 178 -26.27 -5.59 3.35
C GLU A 178 -25.92 -4.10 3.12
N PRO A 179 -24.64 -3.76 2.80
CA PRO A 179 -24.22 -2.37 2.68
C PRO A 179 -24.64 -1.71 1.37
N VAL A 180 -24.73 -2.51 0.28
CA VAL A 180 -25.02 -1.99 -1.07
C VAL A 180 -26.43 -1.40 -1.13
N GLY A 181 -26.53 -0.18 -1.66
CA GLY A 181 -27.77 0.57 -1.75
C GLY A 181 -28.04 1.47 -0.54
N ARG A 182 -27.40 1.24 0.61
CA ARG A 182 -27.52 2.09 1.81
C ARG A 182 -26.75 3.39 1.67
N SER A 183 -27.03 4.31 2.61
CA SER A 183 -26.37 5.62 2.61
C SER A 183 -25.46 5.78 3.81
N VAL A 184 -24.31 6.42 3.57
CA VAL A 184 -23.38 6.88 4.62
C VAL A 184 -23.15 8.38 4.48
N ARG A 185 -22.77 9.03 5.56
CA ARG A 185 -22.38 10.45 5.56
C ARG A 185 -20.91 10.59 5.89
N ILE A 186 -20.22 11.36 5.05
CA ILE A 186 -18.83 11.75 5.26
C ILE A 186 -18.81 13.26 5.49
N ARG A 187 -18.45 13.70 6.68
CA ARG A 187 -18.51 15.13 7.08
C ARG A 187 -19.85 15.82 6.73
N GLY A 188 -20.96 15.08 6.89
CA GLY A 188 -22.30 15.57 6.61
C GLY A 188 -22.79 15.37 5.18
N PHE A 189 -21.93 15.11 4.23
CA PHE A 189 -22.31 14.83 2.84
C PHE A 189 -22.81 13.40 2.67
N PRO A 190 -24.00 13.16 2.14
CA PRO A 190 -24.53 11.83 1.91
C PRO A 190 -23.91 11.17 0.68
N TYR A 191 -23.60 9.90 0.79
CA TYR A 191 -23.14 9.02 -0.28
C TYR A 191 -23.91 7.72 -0.26
N ARG A 192 -24.22 7.20 -1.43
CA ARG A 192 -24.80 5.87 -1.58
C ARG A 192 -23.68 4.84 -1.77
N VAL A 193 -23.70 3.76 -0.99
CA VAL A 193 -22.83 2.61 -1.16
C VAL A 193 -23.24 1.85 -2.42
N ILE A 194 -22.32 1.64 -3.35
CA ILE A 194 -22.56 0.93 -4.61
C ILE A 194 -21.73 -0.35 -4.76
N GLY A 195 -20.76 -0.56 -3.88
CA GLY A 195 -19.96 -1.77 -3.86
C GLY A 195 -19.20 -1.93 -2.55
N VAL A 196 -18.74 -3.15 -2.31
CA VAL A 196 -17.90 -3.55 -1.17
C VAL A 196 -16.62 -4.16 -1.70
N LEU A 197 -15.48 -3.72 -1.16
CA LEU A 197 -14.17 -4.26 -1.53
C LEU A 197 -13.95 -5.62 -0.87
N GLU A 198 -13.17 -6.46 -1.54
CA GLU A 198 -12.63 -7.69 -0.96
C GLU A 198 -11.73 -7.37 0.23
N GLU A 199 -11.75 -8.26 1.23
CA GLU A 199 -10.93 -8.12 2.43
C GLU A 199 -9.45 -8.36 2.10
N ARG A 200 -8.61 -7.39 2.43
CA ARG A 200 -7.15 -7.43 2.22
C ARG A 200 -6.38 -7.64 3.54
N GLY A 201 -7.07 -7.51 4.66
CA GLY A 201 -6.51 -7.69 5.99
C GLY A 201 -5.70 -6.49 6.48
N SER A 202 -4.70 -6.77 7.30
CA SER A 202 -3.85 -5.73 7.90
C SER A 202 -2.40 -5.85 7.48
N LEU A 203 -1.76 -4.72 7.24
CA LEU A 203 -0.35 -4.62 6.93
C LEU A 203 0.35 -3.82 8.02
N PHE A 204 1.38 -4.40 8.65
CA PHE A 204 2.10 -3.79 9.79
C PHE A 204 1.19 -3.30 10.94
N GLY A 205 0.04 -3.97 11.15
CA GLY A 205 -0.93 -3.59 12.18
C GLY A 205 -1.91 -2.51 11.78
N GLU A 206 -1.81 -1.94 10.58
CA GLU A 206 -2.78 -1.02 10.01
C GLU A 206 -3.73 -1.77 9.08
N SER A 207 -5.03 -1.61 9.30
CA SER A 207 -6.04 -2.23 8.44
C SER A 207 -6.09 -1.56 7.07
N GLN A 208 -6.11 -2.38 6.01
CA GLN A 208 -6.34 -1.93 4.64
C GLN A 208 -7.82 -1.83 4.28
N ASP A 209 -8.68 -2.42 5.11
CA ASP A 209 -10.10 -2.55 4.88
C ASP A 209 -10.93 -1.46 5.55
N ASN A 210 -10.27 -0.61 6.39
CA ASN A 210 -10.90 0.54 7.01
C ASN A 210 -10.89 1.76 6.08
N ILE A 211 -11.49 1.63 4.91
CA ILE A 211 -11.44 2.59 3.80
C ILE A 211 -12.81 2.82 3.16
N VAL A 212 -12.99 4.00 2.57
CA VAL A 212 -14.04 4.29 1.59
C VAL A 212 -13.43 4.98 0.39
N ILE A 213 -13.91 4.64 -0.81
CA ILE A 213 -13.45 5.20 -2.08
C ILE A 213 -14.64 5.86 -2.77
N ALA A 214 -14.52 7.15 -3.05
CA ALA A 214 -15.54 7.92 -3.75
C ALA A 214 -14.94 8.62 -4.98
N PRO A 215 -15.77 8.99 -5.98
CA PRO A 215 -15.31 9.73 -7.13
C PRO A 215 -14.54 10.99 -6.75
N ALA A 216 -13.35 11.17 -7.30
CA ALA A 216 -12.43 12.25 -6.95
C ALA A 216 -13.04 13.65 -7.17
N ARG A 217 -13.98 13.77 -8.12
CA ARG A 217 -14.66 15.02 -8.46
C ARG A 217 -15.98 15.22 -7.70
N SER A 218 -16.41 14.28 -6.85
CA SER A 218 -17.59 14.42 -6.00
C SER A 218 -17.37 15.42 -4.86
N GLN A 219 -18.35 15.58 -3.97
CA GLN A 219 -18.25 16.52 -2.85
C GLN A 219 -17.09 16.19 -1.89
N ILE A 220 -16.60 14.95 -1.89
CA ILE A 220 -15.41 14.53 -1.15
C ILE A 220 -14.16 15.35 -1.52
N ARG A 221 -14.12 15.90 -2.73
CA ARG A 221 -13.06 16.80 -3.19
C ARG A 221 -12.80 17.97 -2.24
N SER A 222 -13.83 18.45 -1.54
CA SER A 222 -13.68 19.55 -0.59
C SER A 222 -12.75 19.20 0.58
N ILE A 223 -12.57 17.91 0.87
CA ILE A 223 -11.74 17.41 1.97
C ILE A 223 -10.49 16.66 1.50
N THR A 224 -10.56 15.95 0.37
CA THR A 224 -9.43 15.18 -0.15
C THR A 224 -8.55 15.98 -1.10
N ALA A 225 -9.14 16.88 -1.88
CA ALA A 225 -8.44 17.68 -2.89
C ALA A 225 -8.88 19.15 -2.85
N PRO A 226 -8.73 19.85 -1.70
CA PRO A 226 -9.16 21.23 -1.57
C PRO A 226 -8.46 22.11 -2.60
N ARG A 227 -9.21 23.03 -3.20
CA ARG A 227 -8.75 23.94 -4.27
C ARG A 227 -8.35 23.24 -5.58
N GLY A 228 -8.74 21.96 -5.77
CA GLY A 228 -8.45 21.19 -6.99
C GLY A 228 -7.05 20.60 -7.07
N TYR A 229 -6.30 20.65 -5.99
CA TYR A 229 -5.02 19.96 -5.90
C TYR A 229 -5.23 18.49 -5.54
N VAL A 230 -4.43 17.62 -6.13
CA VAL A 230 -4.45 16.16 -5.87
C VAL A 230 -3.13 15.71 -5.23
N ASP A 231 -3.17 14.64 -4.47
CA ASP A 231 -1.98 14.17 -3.77
C ASP A 231 -1.08 13.37 -4.70
N ASN A 232 -1.68 12.46 -5.48
CA ASN A 232 -0.96 11.55 -6.36
C ASN A 232 -1.62 11.48 -7.73
N ILE A 233 -0.79 11.40 -8.76
CA ILE A 233 -1.16 10.90 -10.09
C ILE A 233 -0.41 9.58 -10.27
N VAL A 234 -1.13 8.51 -10.52
CA VAL A 234 -0.59 7.16 -10.67
C VAL A 234 -0.70 6.75 -12.12
N ILE A 235 0.41 6.32 -12.69
CA ILE A 235 0.50 5.85 -14.06
C ILE A 235 0.87 4.38 -14.00
N GLN A 236 0.09 3.53 -14.65
CA GLN A 236 0.39 2.11 -14.80
C GLN A 236 0.63 1.78 -16.26
N ALA A 237 1.81 1.24 -16.57
CA ALA A 237 2.07 0.69 -17.90
C ALA A 237 1.37 -0.65 -18.03
N LEU A 238 0.63 -0.85 -19.15
CA LEU A 238 -0.05 -2.12 -19.44
C LEU A 238 0.93 -3.21 -19.88
N ASN A 239 2.08 -2.81 -20.44
CA ASN A 239 3.16 -3.72 -20.82
C ASN A 239 4.37 -3.51 -19.89
N PRO A 240 4.86 -4.57 -19.21
CA PRO A 240 6.01 -4.48 -18.31
C PRO A 240 7.31 -4.01 -18.98
N ASP A 241 7.46 -4.28 -20.29
CA ASP A 241 8.67 -3.97 -21.07
C ASP A 241 8.73 -2.50 -21.53
N GLU A 242 7.72 -1.69 -21.22
CA GLU A 242 7.63 -0.28 -21.64
C GLU A 242 7.99 0.73 -20.52
N LEU A 243 8.48 0.25 -19.39
CA LEU A 243 8.88 1.09 -18.22
C LEU A 243 10.36 1.40 -18.19
#